data_79fd13211d1b9ba0c96ebe024a049c51
#
_entry.id   79fd13211d1b9ba0c96ebe024a049c51
#
_cell.length_a   1.000
_cell.length_b   1.000
_cell.length_c   1.000
_cell.angle_alpha   90.00
_cell.angle_beta   90.00
_cell.angle_gamma   90.00
#
_symmetry.space_group_name_H-M   'P 1'
#
loop_
_entity.id
_entity.type
_entity.pdbx_description
1 polymer ?
#
loop_
_entity_poly.entity_id
_entity_poly.type
_entity_poly.pdbx_seq_one_letter_code
_entity_poly.pdbx_strand_id
1 'polypeptide(L)'
;MRAAAWNSAGRLEVIECPVPGASAGEVLVRPRVVGICGSDLHFFRGDFPAMAGQSPGHEIAGVVEGGEGPGPGTLVAVEPTLPCGRCPACLRGQSPVCRKLRLMGISAPGGMQELLAVPAANVHPLPDGVGCDIGALAEPLAVCVRALNRAEVPTGARVAVVGSGTIGLLTTLLASQLASEVVVTARHAHQADLARQMGAAHVFEPGSAEFLEWSRRNPVDVVFETVGGAAQTLAEAVNAVRPGGTVLALGVFTGDTQVPARKLVNQEVRLTGSLVYGFTGNQPEFAAAVSLLGRFEPQLASLKTASYPLDRVNDAFDHALDKRRGAVKVSVEVTPA
;
A
#
# COMPACT_ATOMS: atom_id res chain seq x y z
N MET A 1 -1.21 15.64 -23.88
CA MET A 1 -1.18 15.73 -22.43
C MET A 1 0.21 15.31 -21.93
N ARG A 2 0.59 15.78 -20.73
CA ARG A 2 1.87 15.39 -20.13
C ARG A 2 1.72 14.13 -19.27
N ALA A 3 2.75 13.31 -19.25
CA ALA A 3 2.86 12.12 -18.41
C ALA A 3 4.32 11.90 -18.00
N ALA A 4 4.54 11.46 -16.76
CA ALA A 4 5.81 10.85 -16.41
C ALA A 4 5.82 9.42 -16.95
N ALA A 5 6.88 9.03 -17.63
CA ALA A 5 7.03 7.69 -18.19
C ALA A 5 8.43 7.14 -17.90
N TRP A 6 8.51 5.81 -17.74
CA TRP A 6 9.79 5.14 -17.61
C TRP A 6 10.58 5.24 -18.92
N ASN A 7 11.84 5.64 -18.85
CA ASN A 7 12.77 5.53 -19.97
C ASN A 7 13.54 4.19 -19.94
N SER A 8 14.34 3.95 -20.97
CA SER A 8 15.14 2.71 -21.09
C SER A 8 16.22 2.56 -20.01
N ALA A 9 16.57 3.66 -19.30
CA ALA A 9 17.55 3.63 -18.21
C ALA A 9 16.90 3.44 -16.82
N GLY A 10 15.57 3.20 -16.74
CA GLY A 10 14.86 3.04 -15.48
C GLY A 10 14.65 4.36 -14.70
N ARG A 11 14.75 5.50 -15.39
CA ARG A 11 14.44 6.83 -14.87
C ARG A 11 13.14 7.32 -15.46
N LEU A 12 12.57 8.37 -14.89
CA LEU A 12 11.33 8.96 -15.34
C LEU A 12 11.61 10.21 -16.20
N GLU A 13 10.87 10.33 -17.28
CA GLU A 13 10.87 11.51 -18.15
C GLU A 13 9.44 12.02 -18.28
N VAL A 14 9.27 13.34 -18.22
CA VAL A 14 7.99 13.95 -18.55
C VAL A 14 7.89 14.08 -20.06
N ILE A 15 6.94 13.38 -20.63
CA ILE A 15 6.73 13.31 -22.09
C ILE A 15 5.35 13.86 -22.45
N GLU A 16 5.21 14.29 -23.70
CA GLU A 16 3.93 14.55 -24.33
C GLU A 16 3.37 13.26 -24.93
N CYS A 17 2.10 12.95 -24.63
CA CYS A 17 1.42 11.76 -25.17
C CYS A 17 -0.02 12.10 -25.56
N PRO A 18 -0.66 11.26 -26.40
CA PRO A 18 -2.07 11.44 -26.79
C PRO A 18 -2.99 11.49 -25.57
N VAL A 19 -4.05 12.30 -25.66
CA VAL A 19 -5.11 12.33 -24.66
C VAL A 19 -5.94 11.05 -24.80
N PRO A 20 -6.14 10.25 -23.72
CA PRO A 20 -6.99 9.08 -23.79
C PRO A 20 -8.46 9.49 -23.91
N GLY A 21 -9.24 8.74 -24.68
CA GLY A 21 -10.69 8.79 -24.65
C GLY A 21 -11.24 7.73 -23.70
N ALA A 22 -12.35 8.01 -23.04
CA ALA A 22 -13.09 6.99 -22.30
C ALA A 22 -13.90 6.12 -23.29
N SER A 23 -13.70 4.81 -23.23
CA SER A 23 -14.53 3.82 -23.95
C SER A 23 -15.84 3.56 -23.17
N ALA A 24 -16.76 2.80 -23.74
CA ALA A 24 -17.96 2.35 -23.01
C ALA A 24 -17.55 1.58 -21.73
N GLY A 25 -18.17 1.92 -20.59
CA GLY A 25 -17.83 1.37 -19.28
C GLY A 25 -16.60 1.99 -18.61
N GLU A 26 -16.03 3.06 -19.18
CA GLU A 26 -14.88 3.76 -18.61
C GLU A 26 -15.22 5.19 -18.16
N VAL A 27 -14.44 5.67 -17.22
CA VAL A 27 -14.42 7.03 -16.69
C VAL A 27 -13.10 7.68 -17.04
N LEU A 28 -13.13 8.92 -17.47
CA LEU A 28 -11.94 9.75 -17.62
C LEU A 28 -11.69 10.49 -16.29
N VAL A 29 -10.57 10.19 -15.66
CA VAL A 29 -10.15 10.81 -14.41
C VAL A 29 -8.96 11.72 -14.68
N ARG A 30 -8.96 12.90 -14.06
CA ARG A 30 -7.81 13.79 -13.97
C ARG A 30 -7.10 13.53 -12.63
N PRO A 31 -5.99 12.76 -12.58
CA PRO A 31 -5.24 12.58 -11.36
C PRO A 31 -4.75 13.93 -10.81
N ARG A 32 -4.96 14.14 -9.51
CA ARG A 32 -4.46 15.31 -8.77
C ARG A 32 -3.24 14.93 -7.96
N VAL A 33 -3.35 13.86 -7.20
CA VAL A 33 -2.30 13.37 -6.33
C VAL A 33 -2.09 11.87 -6.57
N VAL A 34 -0.83 11.49 -6.73
CA VAL A 34 -0.42 10.09 -6.89
C VAL A 34 0.68 9.77 -5.89
N GLY A 35 0.41 8.85 -4.98
CA GLY A 35 1.40 8.38 -4.01
C GLY A 35 2.49 7.52 -4.65
N ILE A 36 3.70 7.59 -4.10
CA ILE A 36 4.81 6.72 -4.46
C ILE A 36 4.82 5.52 -3.49
N CYS A 37 4.67 4.33 -4.05
CA CYS A 37 4.72 3.06 -3.32
C CYS A 37 6.15 2.49 -3.27
N GLY A 38 6.40 1.61 -2.31
CA GLY A 38 7.65 0.83 -2.25
C GLY A 38 7.92 0.01 -3.51
N SER A 39 6.86 -0.49 -4.18
CA SER A 39 6.98 -1.20 -5.46
C SER A 39 7.48 -0.31 -6.59
N ASP A 40 7.06 0.96 -6.67
CA ASP A 40 7.59 1.93 -7.63
C ASP A 40 9.10 2.14 -7.43
N LEU A 41 9.53 2.16 -6.16
CA LEU A 41 10.95 2.32 -5.80
C LEU A 41 11.80 1.10 -6.20
N HIS A 42 11.23 -0.11 -6.28
CA HIS A 42 11.92 -1.29 -6.81
C HIS A 42 12.21 -1.13 -8.31
N PHE A 43 11.25 -0.61 -9.09
CA PHE A 43 11.49 -0.29 -10.51
C PHE A 43 12.54 0.81 -10.68
N PHE A 44 12.46 1.86 -9.87
CA PHE A 44 13.38 3.01 -9.94
C PHE A 44 14.83 2.64 -9.57
N ARG A 45 15.02 1.63 -8.69
CA ARG A 45 16.35 1.07 -8.36
C ARG A 45 16.84 0.05 -9.37
N GLY A 46 15.96 -0.45 -10.24
CA GLY A 46 16.28 -1.53 -11.17
C GLY A 46 16.21 -2.93 -10.56
N ASP A 47 15.58 -3.09 -9.38
CA ASP A 47 15.31 -4.41 -8.77
C ASP A 47 14.36 -5.22 -9.67
N PHE A 48 13.44 -4.53 -10.36
CA PHE A 48 12.55 -5.08 -11.36
C PHE A 48 12.64 -4.28 -12.68
N PRO A 49 12.47 -4.92 -13.85
CA PRO A 49 12.51 -4.23 -15.13
C PRO A 49 11.29 -3.31 -15.29
N ALA A 50 11.53 -2.01 -15.48
CA ALA A 50 10.50 -1.05 -15.82
C ALA A 50 10.11 -1.17 -17.30
N MET A 51 8.84 -0.95 -17.62
CA MET A 51 8.35 -0.94 -18.98
C MET A 51 8.51 0.47 -19.59
N ALA A 52 9.46 0.64 -20.49
CA ALA A 52 9.73 1.92 -21.15
C ALA A 52 8.45 2.49 -21.80
N GLY A 53 8.23 3.79 -21.65
CA GLY A 53 7.05 4.50 -22.14
C GLY A 53 5.80 4.37 -21.27
N GLN A 54 5.81 3.54 -20.23
CA GLN A 54 4.67 3.40 -19.33
C GLN A 54 4.73 4.40 -18.19
N SER A 55 3.59 5.03 -17.89
CA SER A 55 3.42 5.90 -16.71
C SER A 55 3.27 5.06 -15.44
N PRO A 56 4.04 5.36 -14.36
CA PRO A 56 3.90 4.73 -13.07
C PRO A 56 2.78 5.31 -12.21
N GLY A 57 2.68 4.80 -10.98
CA GLY A 57 1.80 5.30 -9.92
C GLY A 57 0.44 4.60 -9.90
N HIS A 58 0.15 3.96 -8.77
CA HIS A 58 -1.08 3.19 -8.52
C HIS A 58 -1.84 3.65 -7.28
N GLU A 59 -1.32 4.59 -6.51
CA GLU A 59 -2.01 5.23 -5.39
C GLU A 59 -2.62 6.55 -5.87
N ILE A 60 -3.81 6.50 -6.49
CA ILE A 60 -4.34 7.57 -7.33
C ILE A 60 -5.58 8.19 -6.69
N ALA A 61 -5.58 9.52 -6.55
CA ALA A 61 -6.79 10.30 -6.33
C ALA A 61 -6.87 11.47 -7.32
N GLY A 62 -8.08 11.81 -7.73
CA GLY A 62 -8.30 12.84 -8.75
C GLY A 62 -9.75 13.26 -8.87
N VAL A 63 -10.06 13.88 -10.01
CA VAL A 63 -11.38 14.42 -10.34
C VAL A 63 -11.91 13.73 -11.58
N VAL A 64 -13.17 13.38 -11.58
CA VAL A 64 -13.87 12.87 -12.77
C VAL A 64 -14.02 13.99 -13.78
N GLU A 65 -13.60 13.75 -15.03
CA GLU A 65 -13.78 14.65 -16.17
C GLU A 65 -15.00 14.28 -17.02
N GLY A 66 -15.33 12.97 -17.07
CA GLY A 66 -16.47 12.45 -17.85
C GLY A 66 -16.42 10.94 -18.00
N GLY A 67 -17.34 10.39 -18.79
CA GLY A 67 -17.49 8.96 -19.01
C GLY A 67 -18.67 8.36 -18.24
N GLU A 68 -18.68 7.03 -18.08
CA GLU A 68 -19.74 6.30 -17.38
C GLU A 68 -19.39 6.14 -15.90
N GLY A 69 -20.13 6.80 -14.98
CA GLY A 69 -19.86 6.67 -13.53
C GLY A 69 -20.28 7.90 -12.73
N PRO A 70 -19.50 8.27 -11.70
CA PRO A 70 -19.73 9.51 -10.96
C PRO A 70 -19.68 10.73 -11.89
N GLY A 71 -20.49 11.75 -11.62
CA GLY A 71 -20.56 12.95 -12.44
C GLY A 71 -19.24 13.74 -12.49
N PRO A 72 -19.01 14.55 -13.55
CA PRO A 72 -17.86 15.43 -13.64
C PRO A 72 -17.71 16.33 -12.41
N GLY A 73 -16.47 16.55 -11.97
CA GLY A 73 -16.16 17.31 -10.76
C GLY A 73 -16.12 16.47 -9.47
N THR A 74 -16.61 15.21 -9.49
CA THR A 74 -16.55 14.34 -8.33
C THR A 74 -15.10 13.99 -7.98
N LEU A 75 -14.69 14.15 -6.70
CA LEU A 75 -13.42 13.69 -6.18
C LEU A 75 -13.47 12.18 -5.98
N VAL A 76 -12.45 11.48 -6.45
CA VAL A 76 -12.42 10.01 -6.45
C VAL A 76 -11.04 9.45 -6.08
N ALA A 77 -11.05 8.26 -5.47
CA ALA A 77 -9.91 7.35 -5.43
C ALA A 77 -10.07 6.31 -6.54
N VAL A 78 -8.97 5.94 -7.19
CA VAL A 78 -8.96 4.93 -8.27
C VAL A 78 -8.41 3.62 -7.74
N GLU A 79 -9.19 2.56 -7.85
CA GLU A 79 -8.75 1.19 -7.58
C GLU A 79 -7.88 0.69 -8.75
N PRO A 80 -6.55 0.50 -8.58
CA PRO A 80 -5.65 0.19 -9.70
C PRO A 80 -5.70 -1.26 -10.16
N THR A 81 -6.39 -2.17 -9.46
CA THR A 81 -6.42 -3.60 -9.79
C THR A 81 -7.33 -3.90 -10.98
N LEU A 82 -6.81 -4.64 -11.98
CA LEU A 82 -7.51 -5.03 -13.20
C LEU A 82 -7.51 -6.56 -13.37
N PRO A 83 -8.34 -7.29 -12.58
CA PRO A 83 -8.48 -8.74 -12.72
C PRO A 83 -9.23 -9.10 -14.01
N CYS A 84 -8.99 -10.30 -14.56
CA CYS A 84 -9.64 -10.69 -15.81
C CYS A 84 -11.13 -11.06 -15.69
N GLY A 85 -11.67 -11.15 -14.49
CA GLY A 85 -13.08 -11.46 -14.18
C GLY A 85 -13.55 -12.90 -14.48
N ARG A 86 -12.80 -13.71 -15.26
CA ARG A 86 -13.25 -14.99 -15.81
C ARG A 86 -12.39 -16.22 -15.50
N CYS A 87 -11.23 -16.04 -14.88
CA CYS A 87 -10.41 -17.20 -14.50
C CYS A 87 -10.95 -17.85 -13.21
N PRO A 88 -10.55 -19.10 -12.91
CA PRO A 88 -11.04 -19.80 -11.72
C PRO A 88 -10.85 -19.04 -10.41
N ALA A 89 -9.77 -18.23 -10.29
CA ALA A 89 -9.57 -17.40 -9.11
C ALA A 89 -10.60 -16.27 -9.03
N CYS A 90 -10.83 -15.54 -10.12
CA CYS A 90 -11.84 -14.46 -10.16
C CYS A 90 -13.24 -14.99 -9.89
N LEU A 91 -13.61 -16.13 -10.49
CA LEU A 91 -14.94 -16.74 -10.28
C LEU A 91 -15.17 -17.21 -8.83
N ARG A 92 -14.11 -17.42 -8.05
CA ARG A 92 -14.17 -17.71 -6.60
C ARG A 92 -14.04 -16.46 -5.73
N GLY A 93 -14.08 -15.25 -6.30
CA GLY A 93 -13.86 -14.00 -5.55
C GLY A 93 -12.42 -13.75 -5.11
N GLN A 94 -11.47 -14.51 -5.65
CA GLN A 94 -10.03 -14.41 -5.33
C GLN A 94 -9.27 -13.59 -6.39
N SER A 95 -9.78 -12.41 -6.72
CA SER A 95 -9.20 -11.50 -7.72
C SER A 95 -7.71 -11.20 -7.53
N PRO A 96 -7.18 -11.06 -6.29
CA PRO A 96 -5.75 -10.81 -6.05
C PRO A 96 -4.79 -11.86 -6.61
N VAL A 97 -5.26 -13.10 -6.75
CA VAL A 97 -4.46 -14.21 -7.33
C VAL A 97 -4.91 -14.57 -8.75
N CYS A 98 -5.51 -13.62 -9.45
CA CYS A 98 -5.84 -13.73 -10.86
C CYS A 98 -4.55 -13.90 -11.69
N ARG A 99 -4.48 -14.98 -12.51
CA ARG A 99 -3.30 -15.23 -13.37
C ARG A 99 -3.04 -14.15 -14.42
N LYS A 100 -4.03 -13.32 -14.72
CA LYS A 100 -3.95 -12.21 -15.67
C LYS A 100 -4.22 -10.87 -14.96
N LEU A 101 -3.91 -10.79 -13.67
CA LEU A 101 -4.00 -9.54 -12.94
C LEU A 101 -3.07 -8.52 -13.58
N ARG A 102 -3.63 -7.39 -13.97
CA ARG A 102 -2.88 -6.19 -14.30
C ARG A 102 -3.06 -5.17 -13.20
N LEU A 103 -2.08 -4.31 -13.05
CA LEU A 103 -2.10 -3.23 -12.08
C LEU A 103 -1.73 -1.94 -12.79
N MET A 104 -2.57 -0.93 -12.68
CA MET A 104 -2.26 0.43 -13.17
C MET A 104 -0.94 0.89 -12.54
N GLY A 105 -0.09 1.55 -13.31
CA GLY A 105 1.24 1.98 -12.87
C GLY A 105 2.32 0.89 -12.89
N ILE A 106 1.96 -0.40 -13.07
CA ILE A 106 2.92 -1.51 -13.11
C ILE A 106 2.83 -2.27 -14.43
N SER A 107 1.65 -2.72 -14.84
CA SER A 107 1.41 -3.48 -16.07
C SER A 107 0.28 -2.91 -16.94
N ALA A 108 -0.19 -1.72 -16.57
CA ALA A 108 -1.09 -0.86 -17.33
C ALA A 108 -0.71 0.60 -17.01
N PRO A 109 -1.11 1.59 -17.83
CA PRO A 109 -0.83 2.99 -17.56
C PRO A 109 -1.27 3.41 -16.15
N GLY A 110 -0.40 4.14 -15.42
CA GLY A 110 -0.63 4.61 -14.06
C GLY A 110 -1.10 6.04 -13.98
N GLY A 111 -1.20 6.56 -12.76
CA GLY A 111 -1.78 7.87 -12.47
C GLY A 111 -0.84 9.06 -12.68
N MET A 112 0.47 8.88 -12.90
CA MET A 112 1.41 10.01 -13.07
C MET A 112 1.29 10.62 -14.47
N GLN A 113 0.06 10.91 -14.90
CA GLN A 113 -0.30 11.55 -16.17
C GLN A 113 -1.55 12.41 -16.00
N GLU A 114 -1.70 13.44 -16.84
CA GLU A 114 -2.76 14.46 -16.68
C GLU A 114 -4.18 13.92 -16.84
N LEU A 115 -4.39 12.86 -17.61
CA LEU A 115 -5.68 12.18 -17.78
C LEU A 115 -5.48 10.66 -17.84
N LEU A 116 -6.40 9.92 -17.22
CA LEU A 116 -6.38 8.46 -17.15
C LEU A 116 -7.79 7.92 -17.42
N ALA A 117 -7.92 7.05 -18.42
CA ALA A 117 -9.16 6.28 -18.64
C ALA A 117 -9.12 5.03 -17.76
N VAL A 118 -10.15 4.82 -16.95
CA VAL A 118 -10.26 3.72 -16.00
C VAL A 118 -11.65 3.06 -16.07
N PRO A 119 -11.79 1.75 -15.83
CA PRO A 119 -13.11 1.14 -15.73
C PRO A 119 -13.97 1.83 -14.65
N ALA A 120 -15.23 2.08 -14.93
CA ALA A 120 -16.13 2.75 -13.99
C ALA A 120 -16.24 2.05 -12.64
N ALA A 121 -16.16 0.71 -12.64
CA ALA A 121 -16.15 -0.09 -11.42
C ALA A 121 -14.93 0.13 -10.51
N ASN A 122 -13.86 0.74 -11.04
CA ASN A 122 -12.62 1.03 -10.32
C ASN A 122 -12.58 2.47 -9.76
N VAL A 123 -13.67 3.24 -9.91
CA VAL A 123 -13.74 4.65 -9.48
C VAL A 123 -14.63 4.75 -8.24
N HIS A 124 -14.04 5.19 -7.14
CA HIS A 124 -14.71 5.29 -5.83
C HIS A 124 -14.79 6.76 -5.39
N PRO A 125 -16.00 7.36 -5.29
CA PRO A 125 -16.15 8.71 -4.73
C PRO A 125 -15.52 8.82 -3.34
N LEU A 126 -14.81 9.91 -3.10
CA LEU A 126 -14.27 10.21 -1.77
C LEU A 126 -15.40 10.63 -0.82
N PRO A 127 -15.30 10.34 0.47
CA PRO A 127 -16.22 10.87 1.47
C PRO A 127 -16.20 12.41 1.49
N ASP A 128 -17.31 13.02 1.90
CA ASP A 128 -17.44 14.47 2.03
C ASP A 128 -16.31 15.05 2.92
N GLY A 129 -15.69 16.12 2.45
CA GLY A 129 -14.60 16.79 3.12
C GLY A 129 -13.21 16.17 2.90
N VAL A 130 -13.11 14.97 2.33
CA VAL A 130 -11.82 14.31 2.06
C VAL A 130 -11.24 14.81 0.74
N GLY A 131 -10.04 15.39 0.80
CA GLY A 131 -9.29 15.85 -0.38
C GLY A 131 -8.51 14.73 -1.09
N CYS A 132 -8.04 15.00 -2.32
CA CYS A 132 -7.26 14.03 -3.11
C CYS A 132 -5.95 13.61 -2.42
N ASP A 133 -5.39 14.45 -1.60
CA ASP A 133 -4.16 14.18 -0.86
C ASP A 133 -4.32 13.05 0.18
N ILE A 134 -5.48 12.98 0.82
CA ILE A 134 -5.89 11.87 1.68
C ILE A 134 -6.45 10.72 0.83
N GLY A 135 -7.19 11.05 -0.23
CA GLY A 135 -7.76 10.08 -1.17
C GLY A 135 -6.74 9.13 -1.79
N ALA A 136 -5.53 9.62 -2.09
CA ALA A 136 -4.44 8.79 -2.62
C ALA A 136 -3.94 7.72 -1.63
N LEU A 137 -4.26 7.84 -0.34
CA LEU A 137 -3.96 6.82 0.67
C LEU A 137 -4.99 5.68 0.72
N ALA A 138 -6.08 5.75 -0.07
CA ALA A 138 -7.08 4.68 -0.14
C ALA A 138 -6.45 3.35 -0.57
N GLU A 139 -5.54 3.37 -1.54
CA GLU A 139 -4.88 2.18 -2.06
C GLU A 139 -4.04 1.48 -0.98
N PRO A 140 -3.02 2.09 -0.36
CA PRO A 140 -2.24 1.42 0.67
C PRO A 140 -3.07 1.10 1.93
N LEU A 141 -4.12 1.85 2.22
CA LEU A 141 -5.05 1.52 3.32
C LEU A 141 -5.84 0.24 3.00
N ALA A 142 -6.28 0.05 1.73
CA ALA A 142 -6.97 -1.18 1.30
C ALA A 142 -6.09 -2.42 1.43
N VAL A 143 -4.79 -2.31 1.13
CA VAL A 143 -3.80 -3.37 1.38
C VAL A 143 -3.79 -3.76 2.86
N CYS A 144 -3.84 -2.78 3.77
CA CYS A 144 -3.84 -3.03 5.21
C CYS A 144 -5.19 -3.59 5.70
N VAL A 145 -6.33 -3.12 5.18
CA VAL A 145 -7.65 -3.70 5.46
C VAL A 145 -7.65 -5.20 5.13
N ARG A 146 -7.19 -5.55 3.92
CA ARG A 146 -7.07 -6.95 3.52
C ARG A 146 -6.14 -7.74 4.44
N ALA A 147 -5.02 -7.15 4.83
CA ALA A 147 -4.06 -7.81 5.70
C ALA A 147 -4.69 -8.22 7.05
N LEU A 148 -5.42 -7.29 7.69
CA LEU A 148 -6.11 -7.59 8.94
C LEU A 148 -7.18 -8.68 8.76
N ASN A 149 -7.96 -8.60 7.67
CA ASN A 149 -8.98 -9.59 7.35
C ASN A 149 -8.35 -10.98 7.13
N ARG A 150 -7.26 -11.06 6.37
CA ARG A 150 -6.57 -12.33 6.09
C ARG A 150 -5.85 -12.92 7.30
N ALA A 151 -5.38 -12.08 8.21
CA ALA A 151 -4.77 -12.51 9.46
C ALA A 151 -5.82 -12.95 10.48
N GLU A 152 -7.11 -12.64 10.23
CA GLU A 152 -8.21 -12.93 11.15
C GLU A 152 -7.90 -12.40 12.57
N VAL A 153 -7.50 -11.12 12.65
CA VAL A 153 -7.06 -10.52 13.93
C VAL A 153 -8.19 -10.60 14.95
N PRO A 154 -8.03 -11.35 16.04
CA PRO A 154 -9.06 -11.42 17.07
C PRO A 154 -9.18 -10.10 17.83
N THR A 155 -10.39 -9.74 18.24
CA THR A 155 -10.59 -8.61 19.16
C THR A 155 -9.83 -8.88 20.47
N GLY A 156 -9.06 -7.89 20.92
CA GLY A 156 -8.23 -8.01 22.12
C GLY A 156 -6.91 -8.76 21.92
N ALA A 157 -6.55 -9.13 20.68
CA ALA A 157 -5.26 -9.73 20.37
C ALA A 157 -4.09 -8.81 20.72
N ARG A 158 -2.92 -9.40 20.94
CA ARG A 158 -1.66 -8.65 20.92
C ARG A 158 -1.04 -8.78 19.55
N VAL A 159 -0.74 -7.64 18.93
CA VAL A 159 -0.26 -7.54 17.55
C VAL A 159 1.14 -6.95 17.51
N ALA A 160 2.02 -7.52 16.69
CA ALA A 160 3.29 -6.89 16.35
C ALA A 160 3.34 -6.53 14.85
N VAL A 161 3.93 -5.39 14.53
CA VAL A 161 4.19 -4.95 13.16
C VAL A 161 5.68 -4.78 12.97
N VAL A 162 6.26 -5.63 12.13
CA VAL A 162 7.68 -5.56 11.76
C VAL A 162 7.81 -4.61 10.57
N GLY A 163 8.37 -3.42 10.85
CA GLY A 163 8.51 -2.34 9.89
C GLY A 163 7.55 -1.17 10.15
N SER A 164 8.04 0.03 9.87
CA SER A 164 7.36 1.31 10.11
C SER A 164 7.38 2.23 8.88
N GLY A 165 7.32 1.64 7.69
CA GLY A 165 6.99 2.34 6.45
C GLY A 165 5.48 2.63 6.36
N THR A 166 5.01 3.15 5.22
CA THR A 166 3.58 3.47 5.01
C THR A 166 2.67 2.30 5.37
N ILE A 167 2.97 1.09 4.85
CA ILE A 167 2.15 -0.11 5.12
C ILE A 167 2.19 -0.48 6.61
N GLY A 168 3.38 -0.46 7.23
CA GLY A 168 3.49 -0.77 8.67
C GLY A 168 2.72 0.20 9.55
N LEU A 169 2.79 1.51 9.27
CA LEU A 169 2.08 2.53 10.01
C LEU A 169 0.56 2.45 9.83
N LEU A 170 0.08 2.22 8.60
CA LEU A 170 -1.35 2.00 8.34
C LEU A 170 -1.85 0.69 8.96
N THR A 171 -1.06 -0.38 8.93
CA THR A 171 -1.38 -1.63 9.63
C THR A 171 -1.47 -1.40 11.14
N THR A 172 -0.55 -0.61 11.73
CA THR A 172 -0.58 -0.23 13.14
C THR A 172 -1.85 0.53 13.48
N LEU A 173 -2.21 1.54 12.68
CA LEU A 173 -3.44 2.33 12.84
C LEU A 173 -4.70 1.45 12.87
N LEU A 174 -4.84 0.56 11.89
CA LEU A 174 -6.02 -0.31 11.82
C LEU A 174 -6.00 -1.39 12.92
N ALA A 175 -4.85 -1.99 13.21
CA ALA A 175 -4.71 -3.00 14.26
C ALA A 175 -5.03 -2.42 15.65
N SER A 176 -4.66 -1.16 15.93
CA SER A 176 -4.96 -0.49 17.20
C SER A 176 -6.44 -0.33 17.49
N GLN A 177 -7.31 -0.44 16.49
CA GLN A 177 -8.76 -0.39 16.66
C GLN A 177 -9.37 -1.73 17.14
N LEU A 178 -8.61 -2.83 17.07
CA LEU A 178 -9.06 -4.19 17.36
C LEU A 178 -8.24 -4.85 18.49
N ALA A 179 -6.94 -4.61 18.48
CA ALA A 179 -5.98 -5.21 19.39
C ALA A 179 -6.03 -4.61 20.80
N SER A 180 -5.68 -5.40 21.79
CA SER A 180 -5.44 -4.89 23.17
C SER A 180 -4.12 -4.13 23.24
N GLU A 181 -3.16 -4.49 22.41
CA GLU A 181 -1.84 -3.88 22.38
C GLU A 181 -1.20 -4.08 21.00
N VAL A 182 -0.61 -3.01 20.45
CA VAL A 182 0.16 -3.07 19.20
C VAL A 182 1.59 -2.63 19.47
N VAL A 183 2.57 -3.42 19.00
CA VAL A 183 3.98 -3.07 19.06
C VAL A 183 4.58 -3.01 17.66
N VAL A 184 5.58 -2.16 17.46
CA VAL A 184 6.14 -1.88 16.13
C VAL A 184 7.66 -1.93 16.17
N THR A 185 8.30 -2.38 15.09
CA THR A 185 9.74 -2.16 14.93
C THR A 185 9.99 -0.96 14.01
N ALA A 186 10.84 -0.03 14.44
CA ALA A 186 11.17 1.19 13.70
C ALA A 186 12.66 1.49 13.73
N ARG A 187 13.24 1.79 12.55
CA ARG A 187 14.66 2.09 12.41
C ARG A 187 15.00 3.57 12.68
N HIS A 188 14.06 4.47 12.37
CA HIS A 188 14.28 5.91 12.44
C HIS A 188 13.36 6.55 13.48
N ALA A 189 13.85 7.57 14.21
CA ALA A 189 13.08 8.24 15.25
C ALA A 189 11.73 8.79 14.76
N HIS A 190 11.70 9.46 13.60
CA HIS A 190 10.46 9.98 13.03
C HIS A 190 9.42 8.89 12.73
N GLN A 191 9.87 7.70 12.30
CA GLN A 191 8.97 6.55 12.10
C GLN A 191 8.47 5.99 13.44
N ALA A 192 9.32 5.98 14.47
CA ALA A 192 8.92 5.58 15.82
C ALA A 192 7.85 6.52 16.41
N ASP A 193 8.01 7.82 16.19
CA ASP A 193 7.03 8.83 16.66
C ASP A 193 5.70 8.69 15.93
N LEU A 194 5.72 8.48 14.61
CA LEU A 194 4.52 8.20 13.83
C LEU A 194 3.87 6.87 14.26
N ALA A 195 4.64 5.83 14.54
CA ALA A 195 4.08 4.57 15.04
C ALA A 195 3.31 4.75 16.36
N ARG A 196 3.83 5.58 17.27
CA ARG A 196 3.09 5.94 18.53
C ARG A 196 1.81 6.71 18.22
N GLN A 197 1.84 7.67 17.29
CA GLN A 197 0.64 8.38 16.83
C GLN A 197 -0.41 7.46 16.18
N MET A 198 0.04 6.36 15.53
CA MET A 198 -0.85 5.33 14.98
C MET A 198 -1.36 4.34 16.03
N GLY A 199 -0.97 4.48 17.29
CA GLY A 199 -1.46 3.66 18.40
C GLY A 199 -0.51 2.53 18.83
N ALA A 200 0.77 2.56 18.46
CA ALA A 200 1.76 1.64 18.99
C ALA A 200 2.03 1.92 20.48
N ALA A 201 1.87 0.90 21.33
CA ALA A 201 2.18 0.97 22.77
C ALA A 201 3.70 0.93 23.02
N HIS A 202 4.41 0.13 22.22
CA HIS A 202 5.86 0.01 22.27
C HIS A 202 6.48 0.06 20.88
N VAL A 203 7.68 0.64 20.80
CA VAL A 203 8.47 0.68 19.57
C VAL A 203 9.87 0.15 19.88
N PHE A 204 10.31 -0.82 19.10
CA PHE A 204 11.61 -1.49 19.24
C PHE A 204 12.50 -1.25 18.03
N GLU A 205 13.80 -1.39 18.21
CA GLU A 205 14.76 -1.46 17.10
C GLU A 205 14.54 -2.76 16.30
N PRO A 206 14.58 -2.72 14.94
CA PRO A 206 14.49 -3.92 14.13
C PRO A 206 15.63 -4.91 14.42
N GLY A 207 15.30 -6.19 14.55
CA GLY A 207 16.27 -7.24 14.84
C GLY A 207 16.82 -7.23 16.27
N SER A 208 16.30 -6.40 17.17
CA SER A 208 16.79 -6.30 18.54
C SER A 208 16.45 -7.53 19.39
N ALA A 209 17.37 -7.89 20.28
CA ALA A 209 17.11 -8.93 21.29
C ALA A 209 15.94 -8.51 22.22
N GLU A 210 15.81 -7.21 22.47
CA GLU A 210 14.77 -6.64 23.32
C GLU A 210 13.36 -6.95 22.78
N PHE A 211 13.12 -6.77 21.49
CA PHE A 211 11.83 -7.10 20.84
C PHE A 211 11.50 -8.59 21.01
N LEU A 212 12.46 -9.47 20.72
CA LEU A 212 12.25 -10.91 20.84
C LEU A 212 12.07 -11.37 22.30
N GLU A 213 12.76 -10.74 23.24
CA GLU A 213 12.59 -11.01 24.68
C GLU A 213 11.24 -10.52 25.19
N TRP A 214 10.83 -9.32 24.76
CA TRP A 214 9.51 -8.77 25.08
C TRP A 214 8.41 -9.70 24.55
N SER A 215 8.49 -10.15 23.30
CA SER A 215 7.48 -11.03 22.68
C SER A 215 7.39 -12.42 23.32
N ARG A 216 8.48 -12.93 23.93
CA ARG A 216 8.44 -14.16 24.72
C ARG A 216 7.69 -14.00 26.05
N ARG A 217 7.84 -12.84 26.70
CA ARG A 217 7.15 -12.53 27.96
C ARG A 217 5.69 -12.10 27.73
N ASN A 218 5.40 -11.53 26.57
CA ASN A 218 4.09 -11.01 26.17
C ASN A 218 3.66 -11.71 24.88
N PRO A 219 2.98 -12.86 24.94
CA PRO A 219 2.66 -13.66 23.77
C PRO A 219 1.92 -12.86 22.69
N VAL A 220 2.51 -12.78 21.49
CA VAL A 220 2.00 -12.04 20.33
C VAL A 220 1.14 -12.96 19.47
N ASP A 221 -0.13 -12.63 19.28
CA ASP A 221 -1.09 -13.43 18.54
C ASP A 221 -0.87 -13.36 17.02
N VAL A 222 -0.64 -12.15 16.50
CA VAL A 222 -0.47 -11.88 15.08
C VAL A 222 0.75 -10.98 14.87
N VAL A 223 1.58 -11.36 13.91
CA VAL A 223 2.72 -10.53 13.47
C VAL A 223 2.55 -10.20 11.98
N PHE A 224 2.57 -8.90 11.66
CA PHE A 224 2.61 -8.41 10.29
C PHE A 224 4.05 -8.10 9.89
N GLU A 225 4.55 -8.71 8.82
CA GLU A 225 5.82 -8.36 8.20
C GLU A 225 5.54 -7.39 7.04
N THR A 226 6.09 -6.17 7.10
CA THR A 226 5.77 -5.08 6.17
C THR A 226 6.98 -4.44 5.49
N VAL A 227 8.14 -5.08 5.58
CA VAL A 227 9.42 -4.57 5.07
C VAL A 227 9.76 -5.15 3.69
N GLY A 228 9.78 -6.47 3.58
CA GLY A 228 10.15 -7.15 2.33
C GLY A 228 11.58 -6.88 1.87
N GLY A 229 11.78 -6.76 0.55
CA GLY A 229 13.07 -6.55 -0.08
C GLY A 229 14.01 -7.73 0.18
N ALA A 230 15.28 -7.43 0.50
CA ALA A 230 16.30 -8.43 0.89
C ALA A 230 16.42 -8.59 2.42
N ALA A 231 15.50 -8.02 3.21
CA ALA A 231 15.56 -8.06 4.66
C ALA A 231 15.20 -9.44 5.23
N GLN A 232 15.80 -9.79 6.38
CA GLN A 232 15.50 -11.04 7.07
C GLN A 232 14.36 -10.90 8.11
N THR A 233 13.47 -9.96 7.87
CA THR A 233 12.37 -9.59 8.76
C THR A 233 11.29 -10.66 8.87
N LEU A 234 11.17 -11.54 7.87
CA LEU A 234 10.24 -12.67 7.96
C LEU A 234 10.64 -13.68 9.04
N ALA A 235 11.96 -13.93 9.17
CA ALA A 235 12.49 -14.77 10.24
C ALA A 235 12.26 -14.14 11.62
N GLU A 236 12.43 -12.82 11.74
CA GLU A 236 12.13 -12.06 12.96
C GLU A 236 10.65 -12.19 13.32
N ALA A 237 9.75 -11.98 12.35
CA ALA A 237 8.30 -12.11 12.55
C ALA A 237 7.89 -13.49 13.03
N VAL A 238 8.42 -14.55 12.40
CA VAL A 238 8.19 -15.94 12.84
C VAL A 238 8.73 -16.18 14.25
N ASN A 239 9.89 -15.59 14.62
CA ASN A 239 10.45 -15.74 15.94
C ASN A 239 9.69 -14.98 17.03
N ALA A 240 8.99 -13.89 16.69
CA ALA A 240 8.23 -13.08 17.63
C ALA A 240 6.85 -13.66 17.95
N VAL A 241 6.21 -14.38 17.02
CA VAL A 241 4.84 -14.88 17.20
C VAL A 241 4.79 -16.01 18.25
N ARG A 242 3.69 -16.09 19.03
CA ARG A 242 3.46 -17.18 19.98
C ARG A 242 3.17 -18.52 19.27
N PRO A 243 3.25 -19.66 19.99
CA PRO A 243 2.73 -20.94 19.48
C PRO A 243 1.24 -20.81 19.08
N GLY A 244 0.87 -21.39 17.94
CA GLY A 244 -0.47 -21.31 17.33
C GLY A 244 -0.85 -19.93 16.78
N GLY A 245 0.07 -18.96 16.78
CA GLY A 245 -0.18 -17.61 16.25
C GLY A 245 -0.02 -17.51 14.74
N THR A 246 -0.26 -16.33 14.20
CA THR A 246 -0.26 -16.05 12.76
C THR A 246 0.83 -15.04 12.40
N VAL A 247 1.59 -15.32 11.35
CA VAL A 247 2.47 -14.36 10.66
C VAL A 247 1.87 -14.08 9.29
N LEU A 248 1.66 -12.80 8.98
CA LEU A 248 1.20 -12.34 7.67
C LEU A 248 2.29 -11.50 7.02
N ALA A 249 2.79 -11.98 5.87
CA ALA A 249 3.77 -11.28 5.04
C ALA A 249 3.06 -10.34 4.06
N LEU A 250 3.39 -9.05 4.13
CA LEU A 250 2.93 -7.96 3.26
C LEU A 250 4.07 -7.38 2.44
N GLY A 251 5.29 -7.45 2.97
CA GLY A 251 6.47 -6.95 2.28
C GLY A 251 6.70 -7.66 0.95
N VAL A 252 7.02 -6.90 -0.09
CA VAL A 252 7.40 -7.46 -1.39
C VAL A 252 8.87 -7.85 -1.34
N PHE A 253 9.15 -9.16 -1.33
CA PHE A 253 10.51 -9.69 -1.31
C PHE A 253 11.11 -9.70 -2.73
N THR A 254 12.40 -9.35 -2.83
CA THR A 254 13.15 -9.34 -4.09
C THR A 254 13.88 -10.65 -4.38
N GLY A 255 13.79 -11.62 -3.48
CA GLY A 255 14.39 -12.95 -3.58
C GLY A 255 13.90 -13.87 -2.47
N ASP A 256 14.46 -15.07 -2.43
CA ASP A 256 14.14 -16.03 -1.38
C ASP A 256 14.63 -15.54 -0.02
N THR A 257 13.86 -15.81 1.02
CA THR A 257 14.18 -15.47 2.41
C THR A 257 14.11 -16.70 3.30
N GLN A 258 14.89 -16.69 4.37
CA GLN A 258 14.92 -17.82 5.33
C GLN A 258 13.70 -17.74 6.26
N VAL A 259 13.12 -18.91 6.52
CA VAL A 259 12.02 -19.07 7.48
C VAL A 259 12.40 -20.13 8.49
N PRO A 260 12.24 -19.90 9.81
CA PRO A 260 12.48 -20.90 10.85
C PRO A 260 11.48 -22.07 10.79
N ALA A 261 11.65 -22.97 9.83
CA ALA A 261 10.70 -24.06 9.55
C ALA A 261 10.44 -24.96 10.78
N ARG A 262 11.47 -25.19 11.63
CA ARG A 262 11.32 -25.93 12.88
C ARG A 262 10.26 -25.29 13.80
N LYS A 263 10.22 -23.95 13.87
CA LYS A 263 9.23 -23.23 14.69
C LYS A 263 7.83 -23.33 14.09
N LEU A 264 7.71 -23.23 12.75
CA LEU A 264 6.43 -23.43 12.08
C LEU A 264 5.78 -24.77 12.46
N VAL A 265 6.57 -25.86 12.40
CA VAL A 265 6.08 -27.22 12.67
C VAL A 265 5.84 -27.42 14.18
N ASN A 266 6.85 -27.15 15.02
CA ASN A 266 6.79 -27.53 16.44
C ASN A 266 5.87 -26.63 17.27
N GLN A 267 5.52 -25.45 16.76
CA GLN A 267 4.65 -24.50 17.44
C GLN A 267 3.36 -24.17 16.65
N GLU A 268 3.08 -24.92 15.58
CA GLU A 268 1.88 -24.76 14.74
C GLU A 268 1.65 -23.31 14.30
N VAL A 269 2.73 -22.59 13.95
CA VAL A 269 2.64 -21.20 13.49
C VAL A 269 2.05 -21.15 12.08
N ARG A 270 1.03 -20.35 11.87
CA ARG A 270 0.48 -20.08 10.54
C ARG A 270 1.29 -18.98 9.86
N LEU A 271 1.87 -19.28 8.70
CA LEU A 271 2.53 -18.29 7.83
C LEU A 271 1.72 -18.13 6.55
N THR A 272 1.28 -16.92 6.26
CA THR A 272 0.50 -16.60 5.07
C THR A 272 0.95 -15.28 4.46
N GLY A 273 0.60 -15.04 3.18
CA GLY A 273 0.88 -13.78 2.50
C GLY A 273 -0.39 -13.03 2.13
N SER A 274 -0.27 -11.73 1.88
CA SER A 274 -1.33 -10.90 1.32
C SER A 274 -0.77 -10.04 0.20
N LEU A 275 -1.49 -9.97 -0.93
CA LEU A 275 -1.15 -9.14 -2.09
C LEU A 275 -2.38 -8.32 -2.46
N VAL A 276 -2.19 -7.02 -2.69
CA VAL A 276 -3.24 -6.07 -3.05
C VAL A 276 -4.50 -6.23 -2.17
N TYR A 277 -5.70 -6.20 -2.71
CA TYR A 277 -6.98 -6.33 -2.00
C TYR A 277 -8.03 -6.95 -2.94
N GLY A 278 -9.18 -7.32 -2.40
CA GLY A 278 -10.27 -7.93 -3.12
C GLY A 278 -11.56 -7.86 -2.31
N PHE A 279 -12.06 -9.00 -1.86
CA PHE A 279 -13.27 -9.09 -1.08
C PHE A 279 -13.06 -9.88 0.21
N THR A 280 -13.71 -9.44 1.29
CA THR A 280 -13.94 -10.24 2.49
C THR A 280 -15.45 -10.49 2.60
N GLY A 281 -15.87 -11.75 2.43
CA GLY A 281 -17.29 -12.03 2.18
C GLY A 281 -17.78 -11.29 0.93
N ASN A 282 -18.82 -10.48 1.10
CA ASN A 282 -19.39 -9.65 0.03
C ASN A 282 -18.90 -8.19 0.06
N GLN A 283 -17.98 -7.84 0.95
CA GLN A 283 -17.50 -6.46 1.11
C GLN A 283 -16.22 -6.23 0.31
N PRO A 284 -16.21 -5.26 -0.65
CA PRO A 284 -14.99 -4.85 -1.34
C PRO A 284 -14.05 -4.14 -0.37
N GLU A 285 -12.80 -4.62 -0.26
CA GLU A 285 -11.82 -4.08 0.71
C GLU A 285 -11.34 -2.69 0.33
N PHE A 286 -11.30 -2.35 -0.97
CA PHE A 286 -10.98 -0.98 -1.41
C PHE A 286 -12.07 0.02 -1.02
N ALA A 287 -13.34 -0.30 -1.26
CA ALA A 287 -14.46 0.55 -0.84
C ALA A 287 -14.51 0.72 0.69
N ALA A 288 -14.21 -0.34 1.44
CA ALA A 288 -14.06 -0.25 2.89
C ALA A 288 -12.94 0.72 3.30
N ALA A 289 -11.78 0.66 2.65
CA ALA A 289 -10.69 1.60 2.90
C ALA A 289 -11.09 3.05 2.59
N VAL A 290 -11.76 3.31 1.45
CA VAL A 290 -12.25 4.64 1.10
C VAL A 290 -13.19 5.18 2.19
N SER A 291 -14.10 4.36 2.72
CA SER A 291 -15.02 4.78 3.80
C SER A 291 -14.30 5.14 5.11
N LEU A 292 -13.09 4.65 5.33
CA LEU A 292 -12.30 4.92 6.52
C LEU A 292 -11.46 6.22 6.43
N LEU A 293 -11.30 6.81 5.24
CA LEU A 293 -10.42 7.96 5.03
C LEU A 293 -10.79 9.15 5.92
N GLY A 294 -12.06 9.54 5.96
CA GLY A 294 -12.51 10.65 6.79
C GLY A 294 -12.36 10.38 8.29
N ARG A 295 -12.57 9.12 8.72
CA ARG A 295 -12.41 8.74 10.13
C ARG A 295 -10.97 8.91 10.63
N PHE A 296 -9.99 8.62 9.79
CA PHE A 296 -8.58 8.63 10.16
C PHE A 296 -7.80 9.77 9.51
N GLU A 297 -8.49 10.80 9.00
CA GLU A 297 -7.86 11.91 8.29
C GLU A 297 -6.66 12.54 9.03
N PRO A 298 -6.71 12.85 10.34
CA PRO A 298 -5.57 13.43 11.05
C PRO A 298 -4.34 12.52 11.05
N GLN A 299 -4.54 11.20 11.24
CA GLN A 299 -3.46 10.22 11.23
C GLN A 299 -2.91 10.04 9.81
N LEU A 300 -3.78 9.97 8.81
CA LEU A 300 -3.41 9.84 7.40
C LEU A 300 -2.62 11.07 6.93
N ALA A 301 -3.03 12.27 7.32
CA ALA A 301 -2.34 13.51 7.02
C ALA A 301 -0.91 13.53 7.57
N SER A 302 -0.68 12.97 8.76
CA SER A 302 0.65 12.90 9.37
C SER A 302 1.63 11.99 8.63
N LEU A 303 1.14 11.06 7.78
CA LEU A 303 1.99 10.20 6.96
C LEU A 303 2.56 10.91 5.74
N LYS A 304 1.92 12.00 5.29
CA LYS A 304 2.35 12.77 4.11
C LYS A 304 3.57 13.61 4.46
N THR A 305 4.73 13.22 3.97
CA THR A 305 5.99 13.87 4.34
C THR A 305 6.54 14.81 3.27
N ALA A 306 6.14 14.63 2.02
CA ALA A 306 6.50 15.53 0.93
C ALA A 306 5.58 15.34 -0.28
N SER A 307 5.44 16.42 -1.07
CA SER A 307 4.77 16.42 -2.38
C SER A 307 5.64 17.17 -3.40
N TYR A 308 5.62 16.71 -4.63
CA TYR A 308 6.39 17.28 -5.74
C TYR A 308 5.53 17.44 -6.98
N PRO A 309 5.70 18.51 -7.76
CA PRO A 309 5.02 18.61 -9.04
C PRO A 309 5.55 17.56 -10.04
N LEU A 310 4.75 17.23 -11.05
CA LEU A 310 5.07 16.23 -12.07
C LEU A 310 6.44 16.44 -12.71
N ASP A 311 6.81 17.69 -12.96
CA ASP A 311 8.11 18.07 -13.57
C ASP A 311 9.32 17.73 -12.69
N ARG A 312 9.09 17.45 -11.41
CA ARG A 312 10.12 17.05 -10.43
C ARG A 312 9.95 15.60 -9.96
N VAL A 313 9.38 14.75 -10.80
CA VAL A 313 9.06 13.36 -10.44
C VAL A 313 10.29 12.58 -9.98
N ASN A 314 11.47 12.73 -10.60
CA ASN A 314 12.69 12.06 -10.15
C ASN A 314 13.13 12.52 -8.75
N ASP A 315 12.99 13.81 -8.43
CA ASP A 315 13.29 14.32 -7.08
C ASP A 315 12.36 13.71 -6.04
N ALA A 316 11.07 13.47 -6.40
CA ALA A 316 10.11 12.78 -5.55
C ALA A 316 10.54 11.34 -5.25
N PHE A 317 10.98 10.61 -6.28
CA PHE A 317 11.45 9.23 -6.14
C PHE A 317 12.77 9.16 -5.34
N ASP A 318 13.72 10.04 -5.61
CA ASP A 318 14.99 10.13 -4.86
C ASP A 318 14.72 10.48 -3.38
N HIS A 319 13.75 11.36 -3.08
CA HIS A 319 13.34 11.65 -1.70
C HIS A 319 12.68 10.44 -1.05
N ALA A 320 11.76 9.76 -1.77
CA ALA A 320 11.06 8.59 -1.25
C ALA A 320 12.02 7.44 -0.89
N LEU A 321 13.15 7.34 -1.59
CA LEU A 321 14.22 6.36 -1.32
C LEU A 321 15.02 6.68 -0.06
N ASP A 322 15.30 7.95 0.23
CA ASP A 322 16.13 8.33 1.39
C ASP A 322 15.29 8.51 2.66
N LYS A 323 15.06 7.41 3.36
CA LYS A 323 14.29 7.41 4.61
C LYS A 323 14.93 8.27 5.72
N ARG A 324 16.22 8.57 5.66
CA ARG A 324 16.91 9.45 6.63
C ARG A 324 16.43 10.90 6.54
N ARG A 325 15.86 11.31 5.39
CA ARG A 325 15.23 12.63 5.18
C ARG A 325 13.80 12.72 5.72
N GLY A 326 13.34 11.75 6.50
CA GLY A 326 12.01 11.74 7.08
C GLY A 326 10.91 11.20 6.14
N ALA A 327 11.28 10.63 5.00
CA ALA A 327 10.31 10.16 4.02
C ALA A 327 9.48 8.96 4.53
N VAL A 328 8.16 9.12 4.60
CA VAL A 328 7.18 8.06 4.82
C VAL A 328 6.30 7.91 3.58
N LYS A 329 5.39 8.85 3.34
CA LYS A 329 4.62 8.94 2.10
C LYS A 329 5.00 10.21 1.33
N VAL A 330 5.60 9.98 0.18
CA VAL A 330 5.89 11.02 -0.82
C VAL A 330 4.88 10.89 -1.95
N SER A 331 4.40 11.99 -2.48
CA SER A 331 3.43 12.02 -3.57
C SER A 331 3.90 12.94 -4.72
N VAL A 332 3.28 12.73 -5.88
CA VAL A 332 3.40 13.59 -7.06
C VAL A 332 2.07 14.30 -7.27
N GLU A 333 2.12 15.64 -7.33
CA GLU A 333 1.01 16.48 -7.79
C GLU A 333 1.06 16.54 -9.31
N VAL A 334 0.11 15.84 -9.94
CA VAL A 334 0.09 15.69 -11.40
C VAL A 334 -0.55 16.89 -12.07
N THR A 335 -1.67 17.34 -11.53
CA THR A 335 -2.36 18.55 -11.99
C THR A 335 -2.67 19.45 -10.79
N PRO A 336 -2.51 20.78 -10.92
CA PRO A 336 -2.87 21.70 -9.84
C PRO A 336 -4.32 21.55 -9.43
N ALA A 337 -4.61 21.95 -8.17
CA ALA A 337 -5.96 21.93 -7.61
C ALA A 337 -6.91 22.89 -8.37
#